data_45b21d35230d2f144c5005a38ef75a27
#
_entry.id   45b21d35230d2f144c5005a38ef75a27
#
_cell.length_a   1.000
_cell.length_b   1.000
_cell.length_c   1.000
_cell.angle_alpha   90.00
_cell.angle_beta   90.00
_cell.angle_gamma   90.00
#
_symmetry.space_group_name_H-M   'P 1'
#
loop_
_entity.id
_entity.type
_entity.pdbx_description
1 polymer ?
#
loop_
_entity_poly.entity_id
_entity_poly.type
_entity_poly.pdbx_seq_one_letter_code
_entity_poly.pdbx_strand_id
1 'polypeptide(L)'
;MKRTIELTRIAVDGDTVKYEIHDNTGLGLLRKEKVEAQIQFHNADAFGFEPDKLPESVLALPITLYLLPVTFFYHIELILSSIDNTLYHNIPTLYAAYSQMYGPFKEEWRGKIVAKEIVANQMPDARYDRIVFFSGGVDAIHAGINNPGKRNVLVSVPSIEVHSRNEGALRNEKFVMIKEFSVL
;
A
#
# COMPACT_ATOMS: atom_id res chain seq x y z
N MET A 1 -15.42 6.55 -24.83
CA MET A 1 -15.32 7.31 -23.57
C MET A 1 -14.12 6.78 -22.83
N LYS A 2 -13.25 7.65 -22.30
CA LYS A 2 -12.05 7.27 -21.57
C LYS A 2 -12.45 6.76 -20.20
N ARG A 3 -11.95 5.61 -19.78
CA ARG A 3 -12.24 5.03 -18.46
C ARG A 3 -11.27 5.56 -17.46
N THR A 4 -11.75 6.21 -16.40
CA THR A 4 -10.88 6.80 -15.38
C THR A 4 -11.33 6.43 -13.98
N ILE A 5 -10.36 6.28 -13.09
CA ILE A 5 -10.55 6.33 -11.64
C ILE A 5 -9.75 7.53 -11.17
N GLU A 6 -10.35 8.39 -10.37
CA GLU A 6 -9.71 9.61 -9.88
C GLU A 6 -9.68 9.62 -8.35
N LEU A 7 -8.50 9.81 -7.78
CA LEU A 7 -8.32 10.11 -6.36
C LEU A 7 -8.49 11.62 -6.18
N THR A 8 -9.67 12.03 -5.72
CA THR A 8 -10.06 13.45 -5.69
C THR A 8 -9.65 14.15 -4.40
N ARG A 9 -9.50 13.38 -3.31
CA ARG A 9 -9.13 13.95 -2.01
C ARG A 9 -8.40 12.94 -1.15
N ILE A 10 -7.40 13.42 -0.42
CA ILE A 10 -6.76 12.75 0.71
C ILE A 10 -6.92 13.67 1.92
N ALA A 11 -7.40 13.14 3.03
CA ALA A 11 -7.53 13.88 4.28
C ALA A 11 -7.00 13.04 5.43
N VAL A 12 -6.30 13.68 6.36
CA VAL A 12 -5.80 13.06 7.59
C VAL A 12 -6.66 13.51 8.75
N ASP A 13 -7.04 12.56 9.60
CA ASP A 13 -7.84 12.77 10.79
C ASP A 13 -7.24 11.91 11.92
N GLY A 14 -6.33 12.49 12.68
CA GLY A 14 -5.53 11.77 13.67
C GLY A 14 -4.67 10.67 13.06
N ASP A 15 -4.93 9.43 13.44
CA ASP A 15 -4.28 8.22 12.94
C ASP A 15 -4.90 7.65 11.67
N THR A 16 -5.89 8.32 11.11
CA THR A 16 -6.69 7.82 9.98
C THR A 16 -6.49 8.67 8.74
N VAL A 17 -6.14 8.02 7.63
CA VAL A 17 -6.09 8.64 6.30
C VAL A 17 -7.34 8.24 5.53
N LYS A 18 -8.11 9.25 5.07
CA LYS A 18 -9.35 9.10 4.32
C LYS A 18 -9.12 9.46 2.86
N TYR A 19 -9.69 8.68 1.96
CA TYR A 19 -9.57 8.85 0.51
C TYR A 19 -10.95 9.01 -0.11
N GLU A 20 -11.12 9.98 -0.98
CA GLU A 20 -12.28 10.09 -1.86
C GLU A 20 -11.87 9.67 -3.27
N ILE A 21 -12.62 8.71 -3.84
CA ILE A 21 -12.31 8.10 -5.13
C ILE A 21 -13.55 8.19 -6.03
N HIS A 22 -13.38 8.68 -7.24
CA HIS A 22 -14.40 8.70 -8.26
C HIS A 22 -14.15 7.62 -9.31
N ASP A 23 -15.13 6.75 -9.51
CA ASP A 23 -15.13 5.71 -10.55
C ASP A 23 -15.95 6.19 -11.77
N ASN A 24 -15.25 6.72 -12.76
CA ASN A 24 -15.83 7.16 -14.03
C ASN A 24 -15.64 6.09 -15.14
N THR A 25 -15.46 4.82 -14.75
CA THR A 25 -15.21 3.75 -15.72
C THR A 25 -16.48 3.26 -16.43
N GLY A 26 -17.63 3.45 -15.80
CA GLY A 26 -18.90 2.85 -16.23
C GLY A 26 -18.96 1.33 -16.04
N LEU A 27 -17.96 0.73 -15.39
CA LEU A 27 -17.88 -0.72 -15.14
C LEU A 27 -18.40 -1.12 -13.76
N GLY A 28 -18.67 -0.15 -12.89
CA GLY A 28 -19.10 -0.39 -11.50
C GLY A 28 -18.07 -1.11 -10.64
N LEU A 29 -16.79 -0.91 -10.92
CA LEU A 29 -15.67 -1.60 -10.23
C LEU A 29 -15.64 -1.30 -8.75
N LEU A 30 -15.99 -0.08 -8.37
CA LEU A 30 -16.05 0.36 -6.98
C LEU A 30 -17.49 0.36 -6.42
N ARG A 31 -18.44 -0.30 -7.09
CA ARG A 31 -19.88 -0.40 -6.74
C ARG A 31 -20.66 0.92 -6.77
N LYS A 32 -19.99 2.06 -6.62
CA LYS A 32 -20.55 3.42 -6.63
C LYS A 32 -19.62 4.34 -7.41
N GLU A 33 -20.17 5.37 -8.02
CA GLU A 33 -19.37 6.39 -8.73
C GLU A 33 -18.46 7.16 -7.76
N LYS A 34 -18.91 7.40 -6.52
CA LYS A 34 -18.11 8.00 -5.46
C LYS A 34 -17.95 7.02 -4.31
N VAL A 35 -16.71 6.73 -3.94
CA VAL A 35 -16.35 5.82 -2.85
C VAL A 35 -15.43 6.53 -1.88
N GLU A 36 -15.67 6.30 -0.60
CA GLU A 36 -14.77 6.66 0.47
C GLU A 36 -14.05 5.41 0.96
N ALA A 37 -12.72 5.49 1.04
CA ALA A 37 -11.87 4.48 1.65
C ALA A 37 -11.09 5.09 2.79
N GLN A 38 -10.64 4.29 3.74
CA GLN A 38 -9.81 4.76 4.83
C GLN A 38 -8.77 3.73 5.23
N ILE A 39 -7.64 4.23 5.74
CA ILE A 39 -6.59 3.42 6.37
C ILE A 39 -6.37 4.00 7.76
N GLN A 40 -6.48 3.15 8.78
CA GLN A 40 -6.21 3.52 10.15
C GLN A 40 -4.88 2.91 10.61
N PHE A 41 -4.02 3.74 11.19
CA PHE A 41 -2.71 3.36 11.72
C PHE A 41 -2.81 3.15 13.23
N HIS A 42 -3.03 1.93 13.66
CA HIS A 42 -3.13 1.63 15.09
C HIS A 42 -1.79 1.83 15.80
N ASN A 43 -1.81 2.51 16.95
CA ASN A 43 -0.65 2.85 17.75
C ASN A 43 0.39 3.72 17.02
N ALA A 44 -0.03 4.57 16.09
CA ALA A 44 0.83 5.48 15.36
C ALA A 44 1.76 6.27 16.28
N ASP A 45 1.23 6.83 17.36
CA ASP A 45 1.96 7.61 18.35
C ASP A 45 3.09 6.82 19.03
N ALA A 46 2.87 5.53 19.31
CA ALA A 46 3.87 4.67 19.95
C ALA A 46 5.12 4.47 19.06
N PHE A 47 4.97 4.64 17.74
CA PHE A 47 6.03 4.56 16.76
C PHE A 47 6.55 5.93 16.30
N GLY A 48 5.99 7.01 16.83
CA GLY A 48 6.29 8.37 16.38
C GLY A 48 5.87 8.62 14.94
N PHE A 49 4.83 7.93 14.48
CA PHE A 49 4.30 8.06 13.14
C PHE A 49 3.18 9.11 13.14
N GLU A 50 3.37 10.17 12.39
CA GLU A 50 2.47 11.31 12.29
C GLU A 50 2.01 11.45 10.83
N PRO A 51 0.85 10.86 10.46
CA PRO A 51 0.36 10.88 9.08
C PRO A 51 0.16 12.29 8.52
N ASP A 52 -0.21 13.25 9.36
CA ASP A 52 -0.43 14.65 9.00
C ASP A 52 0.85 15.38 8.56
N LYS A 53 2.03 14.85 8.92
CA LYS A 53 3.33 15.37 8.50
C LYS A 53 3.84 14.76 7.18
N LEU A 54 3.15 13.77 6.65
CA LEU A 54 3.58 13.12 5.41
C LEU A 54 3.13 13.89 4.18
N PRO A 55 3.97 13.96 3.13
CA PRO A 55 3.57 14.50 1.84
C PRO A 55 2.38 13.74 1.24
N GLU A 56 1.52 14.44 0.52
CA GLU A 56 0.36 13.84 -0.16
C GLU A 56 0.76 12.68 -1.08
N SER A 57 1.89 12.80 -1.78
CA SER A 57 2.44 11.76 -2.65
C SER A 57 2.80 10.46 -1.91
N VAL A 58 3.16 10.55 -0.62
CA VAL A 58 3.39 9.39 0.26
C VAL A 58 2.07 8.83 0.78
N LEU A 59 1.17 9.69 1.21
CA LEU A 59 -0.18 9.29 1.65
C LEU A 59 -0.97 8.59 0.54
N ALA A 60 -0.74 8.96 -0.72
CA ALA A 60 -1.37 8.33 -1.88
C ALA A 60 -0.86 6.91 -2.18
N LEU A 61 0.33 6.50 -1.67
CA LEU A 61 0.94 5.21 -2.02
C LEU A 61 0.03 4.00 -1.75
N PRO A 62 -0.57 3.84 -0.56
CA PRO A 62 -1.35 2.63 -0.26
C PRO A 62 -2.54 2.48 -1.20
N ILE A 63 -3.30 3.54 -1.41
CA ILE A 63 -4.49 3.49 -2.27
C ILE A 63 -4.11 3.34 -3.75
N THR A 64 -3.01 3.96 -4.18
CA THR A 64 -2.49 3.81 -5.54
C THR A 64 -2.10 2.37 -5.80
N LEU A 65 -1.33 1.73 -4.90
CA LEU A 65 -0.92 0.33 -5.02
C LEU A 65 -2.13 -0.62 -5.01
N TYR A 66 -3.18 -0.31 -4.23
CA TYR A 66 -4.42 -1.08 -4.23
C TYR A 66 -5.17 -0.99 -5.57
N LEU A 67 -5.16 0.18 -6.21
CA LEU A 67 -5.86 0.41 -7.49
C LEU A 67 -5.05 0.01 -8.73
N LEU A 68 -3.72 -0.12 -8.62
CA LEU A 68 -2.86 -0.48 -9.76
C LEU A 68 -3.30 -1.75 -10.51
N PRO A 69 -3.60 -2.88 -9.84
CA PRO A 69 -4.08 -4.08 -10.55
C PRO A 69 -5.34 -3.81 -11.38
N VAL A 70 -6.25 -3.00 -10.85
CA VAL A 70 -7.49 -2.63 -11.54
C VAL A 70 -7.18 -1.86 -12.83
N THR A 71 -6.18 -0.94 -12.78
CA THR A 71 -5.77 -0.19 -13.97
C THR A 71 -5.20 -1.11 -15.06
N PHE A 72 -4.44 -2.12 -14.65
CA PHE A 72 -3.80 -3.06 -15.57
C PHE A 72 -4.83 -3.98 -16.25
N PHE A 73 -5.76 -4.55 -15.47
CA PHE A 73 -6.75 -5.49 -16.00
C PHE A 73 -7.84 -4.85 -16.85
N TYR A 74 -8.21 -3.60 -16.57
CA TYR A 74 -9.37 -2.97 -17.20
C TYR A 74 -9.00 -1.82 -18.14
N HIS A 75 -7.71 -1.57 -18.37
CA HIS A 75 -7.22 -0.48 -19.20
C HIS A 75 -7.79 0.87 -18.77
N ILE A 76 -7.59 1.20 -17.50
CA ILE A 76 -8.10 2.39 -16.85
C ILE A 76 -6.98 3.39 -16.66
N GLU A 77 -7.28 4.67 -16.77
CA GLU A 77 -6.39 5.72 -16.29
C GLU A 77 -6.69 6.04 -14.83
N LEU A 78 -5.66 5.95 -13.98
CA LEU A 78 -5.71 6.40 -12.60
C LEU A 78 -5.18 7.84 -12.54
N ILE A 79 -6.03 8.76 -12.10
CA ILE A 79 -5.73 10.19 -12.01
C ILE A 79 -5.43 10.52 -10.55
N LEU A 80 -4.28 11.17 -10.32
CA LEU A 80 -3.77 11.55 -9.01
C LEU A 80 -3.35 13.02 -9.00
N SER A 81 -3.44 13.70 -7.86
CA SER A 81 -2.83 15.03 -7.67
C SER A 81 -1.31 14.92 -7.71
N SER A 82 -0.77 13.99 -6.91
CA SER A 82 0.67 13.76 -6.81
C SER A 82 1.00 12.28 -6.66
N ILE A 83 2.20 11.90 -7.08
CA ILE A 83 2.73 10.53 -6.94
C ILE A 83 4.20 10.60 -6.56
N ASP A 84 4.62 9.64 -5.73
CA ASP A 84 6.03 9.45 -5.42
C ASP A 84 6.83 9.05 -6.65
N ASN A 85 7.98 9.69 -6.84
CA ASN A 85 8.86 9.47 -7.99
C ASN A 85 9.35 8.03 -8.10
N THR A 86 9.65 7.38 -6.97
CA THR A 86 10.12 5.99 -6.94
C THR A 86 9.02 5.04 -7.41
N LEU A 87 7.79 5.23 -6.90
CA LEU A 87 6.65 4.44 -7.35
C LEU A 87 6.41 4.65 -8.85
N TYR A 88 6.36 5.92 -9.29
CA TYR A 88 6.08 6.25 -10.69
C TYR A 88 7.02 5.53 -11.67
N HIS A 89 8.32 5.56 -11.40
CA HIS A 89 9.32 4.89 -12.25
C HIS A 89 9.31 3.36 -12.15
N ASN A 90 8.75 2.79 -11.08
CA ASN A 90 8.63 1.35 -10.91
C ASN A 90 7.30 0.75 -11.45
N ILE A 91 6.35 1.57 -11.90
CA ILE A 91 5.08 1.09 -12.47
C ILE A 91 5.29 0.10 -13.63
N PRO A 92 6.19 0.32 -14.60
CA PRO A 92 6.45 -0.66 -15.65
C PRO A 92 6.94 -2.01 -15.13
N THR A 93 7.76 -2.03 -14.08
CA THR A 93 8.24 -3.25 -13.43
C THR A 93 7.10 -4.00 -12.75
N LEU A 94 6.22 -3.27 -12.05
CA LEU A 94 5.03 -3.85 -11.43
C LEU A 94 4.09 -4.44 -12.49
N TYR A 95 3.86 -3.73 -13.59
CA TYR A 95 3.06 -4.24 -14.72
C TYR A 95 3.65 -5.54 -15.29
N ALA A 96 4.96 -5.60 -15.50
CA ALA A 96 5.64 -6.80 -15.98
C ALA A 96 5.48 -7.97 -15.00
N ALA A 97 5.61 -7.73 -13.70
CA ALA A 97 5.40 -8.74 -12.67
C ALA A 97 3.97 -9.28 -12.66
N TYR A 98 2.97 -8.41 -12.73
CA TYR A 98 1.57 -8.82 -12.84
C TYR A 98 1.31 -9.62 -14.12
N SER A 99 1.88 -9.21 -15.25
CA SER A 99 1.78 -9.94 -16.52
C SER A 99 2.38 -11.36 -16.45
N GLN A 100 3.47 -11.53 -15.69
CA GLN A 100 4.06 -12.85 -15.45
C GLN A 100 3.18 -13.74 -14.54
N MET A 101 2.55 -13.15 -13.51
CA MET A 101 1.73 -13.89 -12.56
C MET A 101 0.38 -14.35 -13.15
N TYR A 102 -0.24 -13.51 -13.96
CA TYR A 102 -1.62 -13.72 -14.44
C TYR A 102 -1.71 -14.06 -15.93
N GLY A 103 -0.58 -14.28 -16.59
CA GLY A 103 -0.47 -14.54 -18.02
C GLY A 103 -0.22 -13.27 -18.82
N PRO A 104 0.11 -13.40 -20.11
CA PRO A 104 0.46 -12.26 -20.95
C PRO A 104 -0.73 -11.32 -21.07
N PHE A 105 -0.59 -10.14 -20.48
CA PHE A 105 -1.57 -9.08 -20.68
C PHE A 105 -1.44 -8.59 -22.12
N LYS A 106 -2.58 -8.31 -22.72
CA LYS A 106 -2.59 -7.57 -23.98
C LYS A 106 -2.03 -6.19 -23.72
N GLU A 107 -1.22 -5.68 -24.64
CA GLU A 107 -0.61 -4.34 -24.47
C GLU A 107 -1.68 -3.25 -24.30
N GLU A 108 -2.82 -3.41 -24.93
CA GLU A 108 -4.00 -2.55 -24.77
C GLU A 108 -4.60 -2.56 -23.36
N TRP A 109 -4.23 -3.51 -22.51
CA TRP A 109 -4.66 -3.59 -21.11
C TRP A 109 -3.74 -2.81 -20.16
N ARG A 110 -2.65 -2.29 -20.68
CA ARG A 110 -1.75 -1.46 -19.89
C ARG A 110 -2.46 -0.18 -19.47
N GLY A 111 -2.82 -0.11 -18.19
CA GLY A 111 -3.37 1.08 -17.58
C GLY A 111 -2.36 2.24 -17.59
N LYS A 112 -2.84 3.44 -17.32
CA LYS A 112 -2.02 4.64 -17.27
C LYS A 112 -2.21 5.36 -15.95
N ILE A 113 -1.10 5.78 -15.35
CA ILE A 113 -1.12 6.74 -14.24
C ILE A 113 -0.93 8.14 -14.82
N VAL A 114 -1.82 9.04 -14.43
CA VAL A 114 -1.78 10.46 -14.78
C VAL A 114 -1.70 11.25 -13.48
N ALA A 115 -0.53 11.71 -13.12
CA ALA A 115 -0.32 12.57 -11.97
C ALA A 115 -0.07 14.00 -12.41
N LYS A 116 -0.61 14.98 -11.65
CA LYS A 116 -0.32 16.41 -11.90
C LYS A 116 1.11 16.72 -11.49
N GLU A 117 1.63 16.05 -10.47
CA GLU A 117 2.96 16.23 -9.94
C GLU A 117 3.64 14.90 -9.63
N ILE A 118 4.92 14.77 -9.98
CA ILE A 118 5.79 13.66 -9.59
C ILE A 118 6.77 14.20 -8.56
N VAL A 119 6.68 13.69 -7.32
CA VAL A 119 7.41 14.23 -6.17
C VAL A 119 8.56 13.33 -5.79
N ALA A 120 9.78 13.86 -5.80
CA ALA A 120 10.95 13.19 -5.23
C ALA A 120 10.94 13.38 -3.70
N ASN A 121 10.32 12.44 -2.99
CA ASN A 121 10.33 12.48 -1.54
C ASN A 121 11.72 12.16 -1.00
N GLN A 122 12.23 13.01 -0.12
CA GLN A 122 13.44 12.70 0.63
C GLN A 122 13.04 11.85 1.84
N MET A 123 13.64 10.66 1.96
CA MET A 123 13.54 9.89 3.18
C MET A 123 14.39 10.59 4.23
N PRO A 124 13.82 11.05 5.35
CA PRO A 124 14.63 11.43 6.49
C PRO A 124 15.49 10.23 6.91
N ASP A 125 16.61 10.47 7.59
CA ASP A 125 17.53 9.41 8.04
C ASP A 125 16.74 8.18 8.50
N ALA A 126 16.76 7.14 7.67
CA ALA A 126 15.90 6.01 7.87
C ALA A 126 16.32 5.29 9.16
N ARG A 127 15.45 5.33 10.17
CA ARG A 127 15.66 4.63 11.43
C ARG A 127 15.79 3.12 11.20
N TYR A 128 15.23 2.65 10.09
CA TYR A 128 15.22 1.25 9.68
C TYR A 128 15.68 1.12 8.23
N ASP A 129 16.38 0.05 7.94
CA ASP A 129 16.95 -0.20 6.61
C ASP A 129 15.99 -0.99 5.71
N ARG A 130 15.06 -1.74 6.32
CA ARG A 130 14.14 -2.63 5.59
C ARG A 130 12.81 -2.82 6.30
N ILE A 131 11.80 -3.10 5.50
CA ILE A 131 10.50 -3.59 5.94
C ILE A 131 10.41 -5.05 5.53
N VAL A 132 10.10 -5.93 6.49
CA VAL A 132 9.87 -7.36 6.25
C VAL A 132 8.44 -7.68 6.60
N PHE A 133 7.67 -8.15 5.62
CA PHE A 133 6.34 -8.67 5.88
C PHE A 133 6.44 -9.99 6.63
N PHE A 134 5.88 -10.01 7.84
CA PHE A 134 6.00 -11.14 8.76
C PHE A 134 4.63 -11.78 9.01
N SER A 135 4.41 -12.94 8.39
CA SER A 135 3.19 -13.73 8.58
C SER A 135 3.30 -14.77 9.70
N GLY A 136 4.50 -14.94 10.26
CA GLY A 136 4.82 -16.03 11.20
C GLY A 136 5.15 -17.36 10.51
N GLY A 137 5.14 -17.41 9.18
CA GLY A 137 5.56 -18.58 8.41
C GLY A 137 7.07 -18.71 8.25
N VAL A 138 7.52 -19.90 7.84
CA VAL A 138 8.96 -20.24 7.71
C VAL A 138 9.70 -19.25 6.79
N ASP A 139 9.09 -18.85 5.66
CA ASP A 139 9.71 -17.92 4.72
C ASP A 139 9.92 -16.52 5.33
N ALA A 140 8.96 -16.06 6.12
CA ALA A 140 9.06 -14.77 6.80
C ALA A 140 10.16 -14.79 7.89
N ILE A 141 10.28 -15.90 8.63
CA ILE A 141 11.35 -16.12 9.59
C ILE A 141 12.71 -16.17 8.88
N HIS A 142 12.81 -16.92 7.78
CA HIS A 142 14.00 -17.01 6.96
C HIS A 142 14.45 -15.64 6.42
N ALA A 143 13.51 -14.83 5.91
CA ALA A 143 13.79 -13.48 5.42
C ALA A 143 14.32 -12.55 6.54
N GLY A 144 13.84 -12.70 7.78
CA GLY A 144 14.33 -11.97 8.95
C GLY A 144 15.74 -12.38 9.35
N ILE A 145 16.02 -13.68 9.42
CA ILE A 145 17.30 -14.24 9.89
C ILE A 145 18.42 -14.04 8.88
N ASN A 146 18.17 -14.17 7.59
CA ASN A 146 19.20 -14.09 6.54
C ASN A 146 19.68 -12.66 6.22
N ASN A 147 19.29 -11.68 7.01
CA ASN A 147 19.74 -10.30 6.86
C ASN A 147 20.33 -9.74 8.18
N PRO A 148 21.35 -10.41 8.75
CA PRO A 148 21.97 -9.93 9.99
C PRO A 148 22.61 -8.56 9.75
N GLY A 149 22.62 -7.72 10.79
CA GLY A 149 23.24 -6.41 10.75
C GLY A 149 22.43 -5.31 10.07
N LYS A 150 21.18 -5.59 9.65
CA LYS A 150 20.22 -4.59 9.15
C LYS A 150 19.15 -4.31 10.20
N ARG A 151 18.76 -3.04 10.32
CA ARG A 151 17.64 -2.65 11.18
C ARG A 151 16.34 -2.92 10.45
N ASN A 152 15.69 -4.01 10.79
CA ASN A 152 14.46 -4.45 10.15
C ASN A 152 13.23 -3.97 10.93
N VAL A 153 12.21 -3.50 10.23
CA VAL A 153 10.83 -3.40 10.73
C VAL A 153 10.06 -4.62 10.27
N LEU A 154 9.50 -5.34 11.21
CA LEU A 154 8.60 -6.45 10.92
C LEU A 154 7.16 -5.93 10.86
N VAL A 155 6.50 -6.09 9.71
CA VAL A 155 5.11 -5.70 9.50
C VAL A 155 4.25 -6.93 9.34
N SER A 156 3.35 -7.15 10.28
CA SER A 156 2.34 -8.22 10.16
C SER A 156 1.04 -7.63 9.63
N VAL A 157 0.56 -8.17 8.52
CA VAL A 157 -0.77 -7.87 8.00
C VAL A 157 -1.69 -9.00 8.43
N PRO A 158 -2.65 -8.77 9.35
CA PRO A 158 -3.63 -9.78 9.71
C PRO A 158 -4.41 -10.16 8.45
N SER A 159 -4.48 -11.46 8.12
CA SER A 159 -5.26 -11.90 6.97
C SER A 159 -6.75 -11.69 7.23
N ILE A 160 -7.49 -11.38 6.18
CA ILE A 160 -8.95 -11.21 6.20
C ILE A 160 -9.66 -12.53 6.64
N GLU A 161 -8.96 -13.65 6.56
CA GLU A 161 -9.47 -14.98 6.94
C GLU A 161 -9.55 -15.22 8.45
N VAL A 162 -8.95 -14.36 9.28
CA VAL A 162 -9.02 -14.48 10.74
C VAL A 162 -10.26 -13.76 11.28
N HIS A 163 -11.42 -14.02 10.70
CA HIS A 163 -12.72 -13.69 11.29
C HIS A 163 -13.17 -14.81 12.27
N SER A 164 -12.29 -15.23 13.16
CA SER A 164 -12.70 -16.10 14.25
C SER A 164 -12.88 -15.28 15.53
N ARG A 165 -13.78 -15.78 16.39
CA ARG A 165 -14.18 -15.15 17.67
C ARG A 165 -13.03 -14.90 18.68
N ASN A 166 -11.77 -15.12 18.29
CA ASN A 166 -10.56 -14.95 19.10
C ASN A 166 -9.55 -13.95 18.53
N GLU A 167 -10.01 -12.92 17.79
CA GLU A 167 -9.13 -11.91 17.16
C GLU A 167 -8.16 -11.23 18.14
N GLY A 168 -8.56 -11.05 19.39
CA GLY A 168 -7.73 -10.41 20.41
C GLY A 168 -6.52 -11.24 20.83
N ALA A 169 -6.67 -12.57 20.98
CA ALA A 169 -5.61 -13.46 21.41
C ALA A 169 -4.56 -13.65 20.30
N LEU A 170 -5.00 -13.87 19.05
CA LEU A 170 -4.09 -13.99 17.90
C LEU A 170 -3.34 -12.70 17.58
N ARG A 171 -3.96 -11.53 17.75
CA ARG A 171 -3.26 -10.25 17.64
C ARG A 171 -2.15 -10.12 18.68
N ASN A 172 -2.45 -10.46 19.94
CA ASN A 172 -1.49 -10.37 21.03
C ASN A 172 -0.31 -11.33 20.85
N GLU A 173 -0.55 -12.56 20.41
CA GLU A 173 0.51 -13.54 20.14
C GLU A 173 1.41 -13.11 18.97
N LYS A 174 0.86 -12.57 17.89
CA LYS A 174 1.65 -12.05 16.76
C LYS A 174 2.46 -10.81 17.15
N PHE A 175 1.91 -9.91 17.96
CA PHE A 175 2.64 -8.75 18.46
C PHE A 175 3.76 -9.14 19.42
N VAL A 176 3.59 -10.17 20.26
CA VAL A 176 4.64 -10.67 21.15
C VAL A 176 5.81 -11.24 20.33
N MET A 177 5.55 -12.03 19.30
CA MET A 177 6.60 -12.55 18.40
C MET A 177 7.38 -11.42 17.72
N ILE A 178 6.71 -10.37 17.26
CA ILE A 178 7.36 -9.22 16.63
C ILE A 178 8.29 -8.50 17.62
N LYS A 179 7.91 -8.38 18.89
CA LYS A 179 8.78 -7.80 19.92
C LYS A 179 10.05 -8.62 20.18
N GLU A 180 9.94 -9.92 20.24
CA GLU A 180 11.08 -10.82 20.48
C GLU A 180 12.10 -10.81 19.34
N PHE A 181 11.64 -10.77 18.09
CA PHE A 181 12.52 -10.71 16.91
C PHE A 181 13.15 -9.32 16.67
N SER A 182 12.61 -8.26 17.20
CA SER A 182 13.19 -6.91 17.07
C SER A 182 14.36 -6.64 18.03
N VAL A 183 14.63 -7.57 18.94
CA VAL A 183 15.70 -7.47 19.97
C VAL A 183 16.95 -8.30 19.60
N LEU A 184 16.89 -9.09 18.53
CA LEU A 184 18.01 -9.81 17.93
C LEU A 184 18.62 -9.01 16.77
#